data_f7940948d6686d44f3cdade5d5c9c7d6
#
_entry.id   f7940948d6686d44f3cdade5d5c9c7d6
#
_cell.length_a   1.000
_cell.length_b   1.000
_cell.length_c   1.000
_cell.angle_alpha   90.00
_cell.angle_beta   90.00
_cell.angle_gamma   90.00
#
_symmetry.space_group_name_H-M   'P 1'
#
loop_
_entity.id
_entity.type
_entity.pdbx_description
1 polymer ?
#
loop_
_entity_poly.entity_id
_entity_poly.type
_entity_poly.pdbx_seq_one_letter_code
_entity_poly.pdbx_strand_id
1 'polypeptide(L)'
;MKKFRYVLILGLLTMSLVLAACQPAGEKPQEPAEAPEDKKLEIFSWWTAGGEAEGLYGMFDVYSALNPDVEIINATVAGGAGTNAKAVLATRLQGGDPPDSFQVHAGLEVEKYEPTTYLEPIDDMFDPTVFPKDLLDLLLYEGHYWTMPVNIHRSNVLWYNPKLLEENNLAVPATMEEFFETCEALEAAGLIPIAMGTKDGWEAAHVFESFLPSALGADAYRGLWTGETPWEDPRVTKALEDFLTMMKYVNEDHAALTWDAAGEYIIADKAVFMIMGDWAAGWFASKGYGDFGWAPPPGTQGIFVGLSDAFALPKNAPNHEQAVLWLEVCGSKEGQEAFNPAKGSICARTDCNPDAFKVVPETYPYLTAAAADWAVDAIVPSVVHGAAAYESWATDFKDVLTLFVNSGDVAAAQSDLAGLCVAAGICK
;
A
#
# COMPACT_ATOMS: atom_id res chain seq x y z
N MET A 1 64.47 44.38 -10.27
CA MET A 1 64.68 44.13 -8.84
C MET A 1 63.71 42.97 -8.43
N LYS A 2 64.23 41.78 -8.26
CA LYS A 2 63.65 40.57 -7.59
C LYS A 2 64.27 39.31 -8.22
N LYS A 3 65.58 39.16 -8.04
CA LYS A 3 66.29 37.88 -8.23
C LYS A 3 67.18 37.77 -7.00
N PHE A 4 66.81 37.08 -5.97
CA PHE A 4 67.65 36.61 -4.87
C PHE A 4 66.69 35.88 -3.83
N ARG A 5 66.45 34.64 -4.03
CA ARG A 5 65.90 33.74 -2.95
C ARG A 5 65.74 32.28 -3.40
N TYR A 6 66.77 31.72 -4.07
CA TYR A 6 66.83 30.27 -4.35
C TYR A 6 68.28 29.74 -4.27
N VAL A 7 68.90 29.90 -3.14
CA VAL A 7 70.15 29.21 -2.84
C VAL A 7 70.27 29.08 -1.32
N LEU A 8 69.57 28.19 -0.71
CA LEU A 8 69.85 27.77 0.69
C LEU A 8 68.92 26.59 1.16
N ILE A 9 68.60 25.62 0.31
CA ILE A 9 68.02 24.33 0.73
C ILE A 9 68.60 23.20 -0.16
N LEU A 10 69.94 23.08 -0.22
CA LEU A 10 70.58 21.93 -0.86
C LEU A 10 71.85 21.51 -0.11
N GLY A 11 71.78 21.40 1.21
CA GLY A 11 72.93 21.10 2.02
C GLY A 11 72.67 20.26 3.28
N LEU A 12 71.64 19.46 3.30
CA LEU A 12 71.34 18.63 4.51
C LEU A 12 70.73 17.25 4.16
N LEU A 13 71.17 16.63 3.08
CA LEU A 13 70.64 15.30 2.67
C LEU A 13 71.77 14.30 2.38
N THR A 14 72.88 14.35 3.06
CA THR A 14 73.93 13.33 2.90
C THR A 14 74.69 13.09 4.22
N MET A 15 73.99 12.61 5.28
CA MET A 15 74.66 11.98 6.40
C MET A 15 73.68 11.26 7.32
N SER A 16 73.07 10.15 6.88
CA SER A 16 72.35 9.23 7.74
C SER A 16 72.19 7.87 7.03
N LEU A 17 73.27 7.28 6.58
CA LEU A 17 73.31 5.90 6.11
C LEU A 17 74.52 5.26 6.77
N VAL A 18 74.36 4.62 7.86
CA VAL A 18 75.03 3.44 8.43
C VAL A 18 74.71 3.38 9.92
N LEU A 19 73.62 2.69 10.25
CA LEU A 19 73.43 1.97 11.55
C LEU A 19 72.11 1.16 11.43
N ALA A 20 72.19 0.12 10.60
CA ALA A 20 71.12 -0.87 10.57
C ALA A 20 71.75 -2.27 10.67
N ALA A 21 71.97 -2.70 11.86
CA ALA A 21 72.19 -4.13 12.10
C ALA A 21 71.72 -4.46 13.53
N CYS A 22 70.88 -5.50 13.63
CA CYS A 22 70.39 -6.16 14.83
C CYS A 22 69.18 -5.51 15.52
N GLN A 23 68.00 -5.71 14.92
CA GLN A 23 66.77 -5.83 15.72
C GLN A 23 66.24 -7.26 15.59
N PRO A 24 65.78 -7.92 16.70
CA PRO A 24 65.11 -9.20 16.65
C PRO A 24 63.76 -9.08 15.92
N ALA A 25 63.32 -10.18 15.27
CA ALA A 25 62.06 -10.23 14.52
C ALA A 25 60.89 -9.76 15.41
N GLY A 26 60.53 -8.48 15.30
CA GLY A 26 59.38 -7.92 15.93
C GLY A 26 58.10 -8.39 15.18
N GLU A 27 57.12 -8.75 15.93
CA GLU A 27 55.77 -9.06 15.50
C GLU A 27 55.31 -8.02 14.44
N LYS A 28 54.71 -8.50 13.34
CA LYS A 28 54.04 -7.63 12.38
C LYS A 28 53.06 -6.76 13.14
N PRO A 29 52.98 -5.45 12.86
CA PRO A 29 51.92 -4.64 13.40
C PRO A 29 50.59 -5.32 13.03
N GLN A 30 49.79 -5.73 14.03
CA GLN A 30 48.43 -6.15 13.85
C GLN A 30 47.72 -4.94 13.24
N GLU A 31 47.19 -5.04 12.00
CA GLU A 31 46.28 -4.06 11.46
C GLU A 31 45.23 -3.78 12.54
N PRO A 32 44.86 -2.51 12.80
CA PRO A 32 43.76 -2.22 13.70
C PRO A 32 42.58 -3.01 13.19
N ALA A 33 41.95 -3.80 14.06
CA ALA A 33 40.67 -4.40 13.74
C ALA A 33 39.77 -3.27 13.22
N GLU A 34 39.28 -3.40 11.99
CA GLU A 34 38.26 -2.47 11.48
C GLU A 34 37.18 -2.37 12.56
N ALA A 35 36.83 -1.12 12.94
CA ALA A 35 35.70 -0.90 13.81
C ALA A 35 34.50 -1.59 13.17
N PRO A 36 33.64 -2.29 13.94
CA PRO A 36 32.45 -2.89 13.37
C PRO A 36 31.72 -1.81 12.58
N GLU A 37 31.51 -2.05 11.29
CA GLU A 37 30.66 -1.19 10.48
C GLU A 37 29.28 -1.13 11.15
N ASP A 38 28.79 0.08 11.40
CA ASP A 38 27.45 0.30 11.93
C ASP A 38 26.46 -0.31 10.93
N LYS A 39 25.89 -1.46 11.26
CA LYS A 39 24.91 -2.15 10.41
C LYS A 39 23.63 -1.32 10.35
N LYS A 40 23.12 -1.09 9.16
CA LYS A 40 21.93 -0.28 8.90
C LYS A 40 20.93 -1.05 8.05
N LEU A 41 19.66 -0.64 8.13
CA LEU A 41 18.58 -1.13 7.28
C LEU A 41 17.67 0.05 6.94
N GLU A 42 17.67 0.49 5.68
CA GLU A 42 16.77 1.53 5.19
C GLU A 42 15.50 0.90 4.60
N ILE A 43 14.34 1.20 5.23
CA ILE A 43 13.04 0.77 4.76
C ILE A 43 12.27 1.96 4.19
N PHE A 44 11.95 1.88 2.89
CA PHE A 44 11.21 2.91 2.18
C PHE A 44 9.73 2.51 2.04
N SER A 45 8.83 3.35 2.54
CA SER A 45 7.39 3.10 2.47
C SER A 45 6.59 4.41 2.46
N TRP A 46 5.24 4.32 2.43
CA TRP A 46 4.35 5.48 2.58
C TRP A 46 3.52 5.46 3.86
N TRP A 47 3.78 4.53 4.76
CA TRP A 47 3.06 4.39 6.03
C TRP A 47 3.60 5.35 7.09
N THR A 48 3.04 6.56 7.15
CA THR A 48 3.57 7.65 7.98
C THR A 48 2.76 7.93 9.24
N ALA A 49 1.52 7.40 9.36
CA ALA A 49 0.62 7.72 10.45
C ALA A 49 -0.41 6.61 10.74
N GLY A 50 -1.05 6.69 11.91
CA GLY A 50 -2.14 5.81 12.34
C GLY A 50 -1.74 4.33 12.38
N GLY A 51 -2.70 3.45 12.19
CA GLY A 51 -2.49 2.01 12.21
C GLY A 51 -1.46 1.50 11.20
N GLU A 52 -1.26 2.22 10.09
CA GLU A 52 -0.24 1.90 9.09
C GLU A 52 1.18 2.03 9.67
N ALA A 53 1.48 3.16 10.31
CA ALA A 53 2.77 3.40 10.96
C ALA A 53 2.94 2.48 12.18
N GLU A 54 1.89 2.28 12.98
CA GLU A 54 1.92 1.38 14.14
C GLU A 54 2.22 -0.06 13.72
N GLY A 55 1.59 -0.55 12.65
CA GLY A 55 1.88 -1.86 12.08
C GLY A 55 3.33 -1.98 11.62
N LEU A 56 3.85 -0.99 10.87
CA LEU A 56 5.25 -0.97 10.43
C LEU A 56 6.21 -1.02 11.62
N TYR A 57 5.96 -0.24 12.67
CA TYR A 57 6.77 -0.29 13.89
C TYR A 57 6.70 -1.65 14.58
N GLY A 58 5.55 -2.33 14.56
CA GLY A 58 5.43 -3.70 15.06
C GLY A 58 6.38 -4.67 14.33
N MET A 59 6.50 -4.57 13.01
CA MET A 59 7.49 -5.36 12.26
C MET A 59 8.94 -4.93 12.57
N PHE A 60 9.20 -3.63 12.77
CA PHE A 60 10.52 -3.15 13.18
C PHE A 60 10.93 -3.70 14.54
N ASP A 61 9.99 -3.81 15.48
CA ASP A 61 10.25 -4.40 16.80
C ASP A 61 10.63 -5.88 16.70
N VAL A 62 9.94 -6.66 15.85
CA VAL A 62 10.29 -8.06 15.56
C VAL A 62 11.67 -8.15 14.93
N TYR A 63 11.98 -7.32 13.93
CA TYR A 63 13.29 -7.28 13.30
C TYR A 63 14.41 -6.93 14.28
N SER A 64 14.21 -5.89 15.10
CA SER A 64 15.20 -5.41 16.07
C SER A 64 15.46 -6.41 17.19
N ALA A 65 14.44 -7.19 17.59
CA ALA A 65 14.60 -8.27 18.55
C ALA A 65 15.53 -9.39 18.03
N LEU A 66 15.50 -9.64 16.72
CA LEU A 66 16.36 -10.63 16.07
C LEU A 66 17.75 -10.07 15.70
N ASN A 67 17.83 -8.77 15.43
CA ASN A 67 19.01 -8.07 14.92
C ASN A 67 19.30 -6.80 15.75
N PRO A 68 19.67 -6.93 17.05
CA PRO A 68 19.76 -5.81 17.99
C PRO A 68 20.88 -4.79 17.67
N ASP A 69 21.84 -5.17 16.84
CA ASP A 69 22.99 -4.33 16.46
C ASP A 69 22.75 -3.57 15.15
N VAL A 70 21.53 -3.62 14.59
CA VAL A 70 21.16 -2.96 13.32
C VAL A 70 20.35 -1.71 13.59
N GLU A 71 20.80 -0.56 13.07
CA GLU A 71 20.02 0.69 13.06
C GLU A 71 18.99 0.64 11.93
N ILE A 72 17.69 0.74 12.24
CA ILE A 72 16.63 0.86 11.24
C ILE A 72 16.45 2.34 10.86
N ILE A 73 16.55 2.63 9.56
CA ILE A 73 16.25 3.93 8.97
C ILE A 73 14.86 3.86 8.35
N ASN A 74 13.87 4.47 9.01
CA ASN A 74 12.52 4.59 8.46
C ASN A 74 12.47 5.75 7.46
N ALA A 75 12.57 5.44 6.17
CA ALA A 75 12.60 6.40 5.07
C ALA A 75 11.20 6.60 4.43
N THR A 76 10.16 6.76 5.27
CA THR A 76 8.79 6.91 4.79
C THR A 76 8.53 8.25 4.12
N VAL A 77 7.71 8.24 3.05
CA VAL A 77 7.28 9.43 2.30
C VAL A 77 5.75 9.49 2.29
N ALA A 78 5.20 10.54 2.88
CA ALA A 78 3.75 10.72 3.00
C ALA A 78 3.06 10.88 1.62
N GLY A 79 1.88 10.31 1.50
CA GLY A 79 1.00 10.38 0.32
C GLY A 79 0.17 9.10 0.19
N GLY A 80 -1.15 9.25 0.12
CA GLY A 80 -2.08 8.12 0.03
C GLY A 80 -1.77 7.22 -1.17
N ALA A 81 -1.98 5.93 -1.02
CA ALA A 81 -1.68 4.89 -2.01
C ALA A 81 -0.25 4.96 -2.60
N GLY A 82 0.68 5.60 -1.89
CA GLY A 82 2.07 5.73 -2.30
C GLY A 82 2.33 6.75 -3.42
N THR A 83 1.41 7.65 -3.72
CA THR A 83 1.51 8.57 -4.88
C THR A 83 2.85 9.31 -4.94
N ASN A 84 3.31 9.92 -3.83
CA ASN A 84 4.59 10.61 -3.78
C ASN A 84 5.77 9.63 -3.66
N ALA A 85 5.63 8.59 -2.83
CA ALA A 85 6.67 7.61 -2.57
C ALA A 85 7.11 6.89 -3.84
N LYS A 86 6.16 6.44 -4.66
CA LYS A 86 6.42 5.74 -5.93
C LYS A 86 7.26 6.56 -6.92
N ALA A 87 7.04 7.88 -7.00
CA ALA A 87 7.82 8.77 -7.87
C ALA A 87 9.27 8.96 -7.36
N VAL A 88 9.44 9.14 -6.04
CA VAL A 88 10.75 9.24 -5.40
C VAL A 88 11.53 7.94 -5.58
N LEU A 89 10.89 6.80 -5.32
CA LEU A 89 11.51 5.48 -5.46
C LEU A 89 12.00 5.20 -6.88
N ALA A 90 11.15 5.43 -7.89
CA ALA A 90 11.56 5.25 -9.28
C ALA A 90 12.79 6.07 -9.63
N THR A 91 12.88 7.31 -9.14
CA THR A 91 14.04 8.18 -9.33
C THR A 91 15.29 7.64 -8.64
N ARG A 92 15.16 7.11 -7.41
CA ARG A 92 16.26 6.50 -6.66
C ARG A 92 16.81 5.26 -7.37
N LEU A 93 15.93 4.35 -7.80
CA LEU A 93 16.33 3.13 -8.52
C LEU A 93 17.07 3.45 -9.81
N GLN A 94 16.56 4.37 -10.63
CA GLN A 94 17.21 4.82 -11.88
C GLN A 94 18.53 5.54 -11.62
N GLY A 95 18.63 6.25 -10.50
CA GLY A 95 19.84 6.96 -10.06
C GLY A 95 20.94 6.04 -9.49
N GLY A 96 20.65 4.75 -9.27
CA GLY A 96 21.57 3.80 -8.63
C GLY A 96 21.76 4.05 -7.13
N ASP A 97 20.75 4.63 -6.47
CA ASP A 97 20.66 4.90 -5.04
C ASP A 97 19.43 4.21 -4.43
N PRO A 98 19.31 2.87 -4.53
CA PRO A 98 18.16 2.15 -3.99
C PRO A 98 18.14 2.22 -2.45
N PRO A 99 16.95 2.13 -1.80
CA PRO A 99 16.88 1.75 -0.39
C PRO A 99 17.26 0.28 -0.21
N ASP A 100 17.36 -0.20 1.02
CA ASP A 100 17.62 -1.63 1.27
C ASP A 100 16.38 -2.48 0.94
N SER A 101 15.19 -2.00 1.29
CA SER A 101 13.92 -2.58 0.87
C SER A 101 12.85 -1.51 0.74
N PHE A 102 11.81 -1.77 -0.05
CA PHE A 102 10.74 -0.82 -0.25
C PHE A 102 9.38 -1.50 -0.39
N GLN A 103 8.36 -0.76 0.06
CA GLN A 103 6.96 -1.15 -0.07
C GLN A 103 6.50 -1.03 -1.53
N VAL A 104 5.68 -1.99 -1.95
CA VAL A 104 5.00 -2.06 -3.24
C VAL A 104 3.69 -2.82 -3.05
N HIS A 105 2.65 -2.52 -3.84
CA HIS A 105 1.50 -3.42 -3.88
C HIS A 105 1.84 -4.67 -4.69
N ALA A 106 1.38 -5.83 -4.20
CA ALA A 106 1.53 -7.08 -4.92
C ALA A 106 0.73 -7.07 -6.23
N GLY A 107 1.29 -7.66 -7.28
CA GLY A 107 0.66 -7.75 -8.58
C GLY A 107 1.39 -6.96 -9.66
N LEU A 108 0.62 -6.39 -10.59
CA LEU A 108 1.17 -5.73 -11.78
C LEU A 108 1.89 -4.39 -11.49
N GLU A 109 1.74 -3.83 -10.29
CA GLU A 109 2.50 -2.63 -9.90
C GLU A 109 4.01 -2.85 -9.95
N VAL A 110 4.48 -4.06 -9.71
CA VAL A 110 5.93 -4.36 -9.70
C VAL A 110 6.60 -4.04 -11.05
N GLU A 111 5.86 -4.11 -12.15
CA GLU A 111 6.36 -3.80 -13.51
C GLU A 111 6.90 -2.37 -13.61
N LYS A 112 6.28 -1.41 -12.92
CA LYS A 112 6.75 -0.01 -12.85
C LYS A 112 8.22 0.11 -12.46
N TYR A 113 8.71 -0.81 -11.67
CA TYR A 113 10.08 -0.80 -11.14
C TYR A 113 11.03 -1.65 -11.99
N GLU A 114 10.63 -2.07 -13.20
CA GLU A 114 11.46 -2.86 -14.13
C GLU A 114 12.18 -4.00 -13.38
N PRO A 115 11.45 -5.00 -12.83
CA PRO A 115 11.99 -5.94 -11.85
C PRO A 115 13.22 -6.68 -12.37
N THR A 116 13.26 -7.06 -13.64
CA THR A 116 14.43 -7.72 -14.25
C THR A 116 15.67 -6.81 -14.29
N THR A 117 15.50 -5.50 -14.24
CA THR A 117 16.59 -4.50 -14.23
C THR A 117 17.03 -4.14 -12.81
N TYR A 118 16.08 -3.83 -11.93
CA TYR A 118 16.36 -3.20 -10.65
C TYR A 118 16.09 -4.06 -9.42
N LEU A 119 15.37 -5.20 -9.55
CA LEU A 119 15.03 -6.05 -8.40
C LEU A 119 15.73 -7.41 -8.47
N GLU A 120 15.81 -8.05 -7.32
CA GLU A 120 16.17 -9.46 -7.20
C GLU A 120 14.91 -10.30 -7.02
N PRO A 121 14.76 -11.44 -7.74
CA PRO A 121 13.69 -12.38 -7.45
C PRO A 121 13.90 -13.00 -6.07
N ILE A 122 12.81 -13.26 -5.37
CA ILE A 122 12.86 -13.82 -4.01
C ILE A 122 12.47 -15.31 -3.95
N ASP A 123 12.46 -16.00 -5.09
CA ASP A 123 12.02 -17.40 -5.21
C ASP A 123 12.72 -18.32 -4.20
N ASP A 124 14.02 -18.12 -3.95
CA ASP A 124 14.83 -18.96 -3.06
C ASP A 124 14.49 -18.79 -1.56
N MET A 125 13.88 -17.65 -1.19
CA MET A 125 13.45 -17.36 0.19
C MET A 125 11.93 -17.44 0.38
N PHE A 126 11.18 -17.67 -0.69
CA PHE A 126 9.73 -17.66 -0.70
C PHE A 126 9.14 -19.07 -0.57
N ASP A 127 8.45 -19.35 0.55
CA ASP A 127 7.70 -20.60 0.72
C ASP A 127 6.23 -20.42 0.31
N PRO A 128 5.84 -20.84 -0.90
CA PRO A 128 4.46 -20.65 -1.38
C PRO A 128 3.42 -21.49 -0.61
N THR A 129 3.83 -22.48 0.18
CA THR A 129 2.90 -23.39 0.85
C THR A 129 2.13 -22.75 2.00
N VAL A 130 2.62 -21.61 2.51
CA VAL A 130 2.02 -20.89 3.63
C VAL A 130 1.10 -19.74 3.20
N PHE A 131 0.96 -19.49 1.89
CA PHE A 131 0.13 -18.42 1.35
C PHE A 131 -1.07 -18.99 0.56
N PRO A 132 -2.23 -18.31 0.54
CA PRO A 132 -3.37 -18.76 -0.24
C PRO A 132 -3.11 -18.60 -1.75
N LYS A 133 -3.70 -19.52 -2.53
CA LYS A 133 -3.47 -19.56 -3.99
C LYS A 133 -3.82 -18.25 -4.70
N ASP A 134 -4.93 -17.61 -4.33
CA ASP A 134 -5.36 -16.37 -4.98
C ASP A 134 -4.35 -15.23 -4.77
N LEU A 135 -3.67 -15.19 -3.61
CA LEU A 135 -2.57 -14.28 -3.38
C LEU A 135 -1.32 -14.66 -4.21
N LEU A 136 -0.98 -15.95 -4.26
CA LEU A 136 0.17 -16.41 -5.06
C LEU A 136 0.00 -16.06 -6.55
N ASP A 137 -1.21 -16.15 -7.07
CA ASP A 137 -1.52 -15.79 -8.46
C ASP A 137 -1.31 -14.28 -8.70
N LEU A 138 -1.54 -13.42 -7.69
CA LEU A 138 -1.24 -11.98 -7.77
C LEU A 138 0.26 -11.66 -7.70
N LEU A 139 1.01 -12.42 -6.91
CA LEU A 139 2.45 -12.17 -6.67
C LEU A 139 3.35 -12.61 -7.84
N LEU A 140 2.86 -13.54 -8.68
CA LEU A 140 3.64 -14.12 -9.76
C LEU A 140 3.71 -13.16 -10.96
N TYR A 141 4.91 -12.66 -11.27
CA TYR A 141 5.16 -11.81 -12.44
C TYR A 141 6.33 -12.37 -13.26
N GLU A 142 6.12 -12.59 -14.55
CA GLU A 142 7.11 -13.19 -15.48
C GLU A 142 7.75 -14.50 -14.97
N GLY A 143 6.97 -15.29 -14.22
CA GLY A 143 7.39 -16.61 -13.71
C GLY A 143 8.22 -16.58 -12.43
N HIS A 144 8.37 -15.43 -11.79
CA HIS A 144 9.10 -15.20 -10.53
C HIS A 144 8.25 -14.52 -9.47
N TYR A 145 8.62 -14.73 -8.20
CA TYR A 145 8.17 -13.91 -7.07
C TYR A 145 9.20 -12.78 -6.84
N TRP A 146 8.74 -11.54 -6.89
CA TRP A 146 9.57 -10.33 -6.76
C TRP A 146 9.38 -9.60 -5.45
N THR A 147 8.32 -9.94 -4.71
CA THR A 147 7.90 -9.23 -3.52
C THR A 147 7.41 -10.17 -2.45
N MET A 148 7.75 -9.87 -1.18
CA MET A 148 7.30 -10.62 -0.01
C MET A 148 6.01 -9.99 0.53
N PRO A 149 4.86 -10.68 0.49
CA PRO A 149 3.58 -10.14 0.96
C PRO A 149 3.55 -10.06 2.49
N VAL A 150 2.94 -8.99 3.02
CA VAL A 150 2.79 -8.78 4.46
C VAL A 150 1.35 -8.89 4.94
N ASN A 151 0.39 -8.74 4.02
CA ASN A 151 -1.04 -8.75 4.34
C ASN A 151 -1.92 -9.16 3.14
N ILE A 152 -3.22 -9.22 3.40
CA ILE A 152 -4.29 -9.13 2.42
C ILE A 152 -5.22 -8.02 2.90
N HIS A 153 -5.58 -7.12 1.99
CA HIS A 153 -6.54 -6.05 2.19
C HIS A 153 -7.83 -6.28 1.40
N ARG A 154 -8.96 -5.86 1.99
CA ARG A 154 -10.21 -5.67 1.28
C ARG A 154 -10.34 -4.19 0.91
N SER A 155 -10.36 -3.87 -0.38
CA SER A 155 -10.54 -2.51 -0.90
C SER A 155 -11.98 -2.02 -0.73
N ASN A 156 -12.97 -2.89 -0.94
CA ASN A 156 -14.38 -2.57 -0.94
C ASN A 156 -15.05 -2.81 0.42
N VAL A 157 -14.99 -1.82 1.31
CA VAL A 157 -15.73 -1.84 2.59
C VAL A 157 -16.60 -0.59 2.73
N LEU A 158 -17.86 -0.78 3.10
CA LEU A 158 -18.76 0.27 3.57
C LEU A 158 -18.66 0.37 5.09
N TRP A 159 -17.90 1.32 5.58
CA TRP A 159 -17.85 1.69 6.99
C TRP A 159 -19.07 2.52 7.35
N TYR A 160 -19.63 2.32 8.54
CA TYR A 160 -20.76 3.12 8.97
C TYR A 160 -20.75 3.40 10.48
N ASN A 161 -21.44 4.48 10.86
CA ASN A 161 -21.72 4.82 12.26
C ASN A 161 -23.04 4.14 12.68
N PRO A 162 -23.00 3.07 13.48
CA PRO A 162 -24.20 2.32 13.85
C PRO A 162 -25.17 3.12 14.72
N LYS A 163 -24.65 4.02 15.56
CA LYS A 163 -25.46 4.89 16.42
C LYS A 163 -26.35 5.80 15.59
N LEU A 164 -25.81 6.45 14.54
CA LEU A 164 -26.59 7.37 13.70
C LEU A 164 -27.65 6.62 12.87
N LEU A 165 -27.36 5.40 12.41
CA LEU A 165 -28.37 4.55 11.75
C LEU A 165 -29.52 4.20 12.72
N GLU A 166 -29.19 3.77 13.95
CA GLU A 166 -30.18 3.42 14.97
C GLU A 166 -31.06 4.62 15.36
N GLU A 167 -30.45 5.78 15.61
CA GLU A 167 -31.14 7.02 15.99
C GLU A 167 -32.15 7.48 14.91
N ASN A 168 -31.86 7.16 13.63
CA ASN A 168 -32.73 7.49 12.50
C ASN A 168 -33.63 6.33 12.04
N ASN A 169 -33.63 5.19 12.75
CA ASN A 169 -34.37 3.97 12.41
C ASN A 169 -34.08 3.45 11.00
N LEU A 170 -32.81 3.54 10.56
CA LEU A 170 -32.34 3.09 9.26
C LEU A 170 -31.55 1.79 9.39
N ALA A 171 -31.65 0.94 8.39
CA ALA A 171 -30.84 -0.27 8.26
C ALA A 171 -29.61 -0.03 7.38
N VAL A 172 -28.62 -0.91 7.48
CA VAL A 172 -27.49 -0.93 6.56
C VAL A 172 -27.99 -1.36 5.18
N PRO A 173 -27.79 -0.55 4.11
CA PRO A 173 -28.31 -0.85 2.79
C PRO A 173 -27.54 -2.00 2.13
N ALA A 174 -28.25 -2.91 1.47
CA ALA A 174 -27.68 -4.02 0.71
C ALA A 174 -27.70 -3.80 -0.81
N THR A 175 -28.59 -2.95 -1.30
CA THR A 175 -28.72 -2.61 -2.73
C THR A 175 -28.45 -1.12 -2.98
N MET A 176 -28.13 -0.76 -4.22
CA MET A 176 -27.94 0.66 -4.59
C MET A 176 -29.21 1.48 -4.40
N GLU A 177 -30.40 0.90 -4.62
CA GLU A 177 -31.67 1.57 -4.39
C GLU A 177 -31.84 1.90 -2.89
N GLU A 178 -31.67 0.91 -2.01
CA GLU A 178 -31.71 1.12 -0.55
C GLU A 178 -30.66 2.13 -0.08
N PHE A 179 -29.47 2.11 -0.71
CA PHE A 179 -28.40 3.04 -0.35
C PHE A 179 -28.78 4.48 -0.62
N PHE A 180 -29.34 4.78 -1.80
CA PHE A 180 -29.77 6.13 -2.12
C PHE A 180 -30.96 6.58 -1.31
N GLU A 181 -31.95 5.70 -1.07
CA GLU A 181 -33.07 6.00 -0.16
C GLU A 181 -32.58 6.32 1.26
N THR A 182 -31.59 5.58 1.74
CA THR A 182 -30.95 5.85 3.04
C THR A 182 -30.23 7.18 3.05
N CYS A 183 -29.48 7.51 1.99
CA CYS A 183 -28.79 8.80 1.85
C CYS A 183 -29.78 9.98 1.86
N GLU A 184 -30.90 9.88 1.15
CA GLU A 184 -31.98 10.90 1.14
C GLU A 184 -32.56 11.12 2.54
N ALA A 185 -32.81 10.02 3.28
CA ALA A 185 -33.35 10.08 4.64
C ALA A 185 -32.36 10.75 5.60
N LEU A 186 -31.07 10.46 5.49
CA LEU A 186 -30.01 11.04 6.31
C LEU A 186 -29.82 12.54 6.02
N GLU A 187 -29.82 12.93 4.74
CA GLU A 187 -29.76 14.34 4.35
C GLU A 187 -30.96 15.12 4.90
N ALA A 188 -32.16 14.55 4.82
CA ALA A 188 -33.38 15.14 5.40
C ALA A 188 -33.31 15.26 6.93
N ALA A 189 -32.54 14.41 7.61
CA ALA A 189 -32.26 14.50 9.05
C ALA A 189 -31.15 15.51 9.38
N GLY A 190 -30.51 16.14 8.37
CA GLY A 190 -29.42 17.11 8.55
C GLY A 190 -28.06 16.50 8.81
N LEU A 191 -27.88 15.22 8.49
CA LEU A 191 -26.60 14.51 8.57
C LEU A 191 -25.91 14.51 7.20
N ILE A 192 -24.58 14.36 7.19
CA ILE A 192 -23.83 14.05 5.98
C ILE A 192 -23.98 12.54 5.72
N PRO A 193 -24.61 12.12 4.61
CA PRO A 193 -24.76 10.70 4.36
C PRO A 193 -23.42 9.98 4.19
N ILE A 194 -22.46 10.58 3.45
CA ILE A 194 -21.22 9.94 3.06
C ILE A 194 -20.03 10.85 3.34
N ALA A 195 -19.08 10.39 4.16
CA ALA A 195 -17.78 11.02 4.33
C ALA A 195 -16.85 10.59 3.19
N MET A 196 -16.30 11.54 2.45
CA MET A 196 -15.37 11.29 1.36
C MET A 196 -14.31 12.39 1.30
N GLY A 197 -13.05 12.02 1.06
CA GLY A 197 -11.98 12.91 0.62
C GLY A 197 -11.60 12.58 -0.81
N THR A 198 -11.18 13.57 -1.59
CA THR A 198 -10.69 13.36 -2.97
C THR A 198 -9.46 14.21 -3.28
N LYS A 199 -8.80 14.72 -2.26
CA LYS A 199 -7.69 15.66 -2.39
C LYS A 199 -6.48 15.04 -3.11
N ASP A 200 -6.18 13.78 -2.85
CA ASP A 200 -4.98 13.12 -3.38
C ASP A 200 -5.23 12.44 -4.75
N GLY A 201 -6.50 12.49 -5.24
CA GLY A 201 -6.90 12.06 -6.58
C GLY A 201 -7.15 10.56 -6.76
N TRP A 202 -6.62 9.71 -5.87
CA TRP A 202 -6.83 8.26 -5.95
C TRP A 202 -8.16 7.82 -5.33
N GLU A 203 -8.69 8.58 -4.38
CA GLU A 203 -9.84 8.20 -3.56
C GLU A 203 -11.13 8.10 -4.38
N ALA A 204 -11.31 9.00 -5.37
CA ALA A 204 -12.46 8.94 -6.27
C ALA A 204 -12.47 7.64 -7.09
N ALA A 205 -11.32 7.24 -7.61
CA ALA A 205 -11.14 5.99 -8.33
C ALA A 205 -11.35 4.78 -7.42
N HIS A 206 -10.85 4.84 -6.18
CA HIS A 206 -11.03 3.79 -5.17
C HIS A 206 -12.51 3.57 -4.84
N VAL A 207 -13.26 4.63 -4.60
CA VAL A 207 -14.70 4.52 -4.35
C VAL A 207 -15.43 4.01 -5.59
N PHE A 208 -15.14 4.55 -6.78
CA PHE A 208 -15.72 4.08 -8.04
C PHE A 208 -15.42 2.61 -8.33
N GLU A 209 -14.24 2.13 -7.97
CA GLU A 209 -13.90 0.71 -8.10
C GLU A 209 -14.93 -0.21 -7.42
N SER A 210 -15.55 0.21 -6.31
CA SER A 210 -16.62 -0.58 -5.65
C SER A 210 -17.93 -0.59 -6.44
N PHE A 211 -18.22 0.42 -7.26
CA PHE A 211 -19.41 0.48 -8.10
C PHE A 211 -19.33 -0.43 -9.34
N LEU A 212 -18.13 -0.69 -9.83
CA LEU A 212 -17.94 -1.60 -10.97
C LEU A 212 -18.40 -3.03 -10.65
N PRO A 213 -17.90 -3.74 -9.62
CA PRO A 213 -18.38 -5.09 -9.29
C PRO A 213 -19.83 -5.09 -8.79
N SER A 214 -20.34 -3.98 -8.22
CA SER A 214 -21.75 -3.84 -7.87
C SER A 214 -22.67 -3.93 -9.10
N ALA A 215 -22.29 -3.30 -10.19
CA ALA A 215 -23.07 -3.30 -11.43
C ALA A 215 -22.79 -4.52 -12.33
N LEU A 216 -21.55 -5.00 -12.36
CA LEU A 216 -21.05 -6.04 -13.29
C LEU A 216 -21.10 -7.44 -12.71
N GLY A 217 -20.94 -7.59 -11.39
CA GLY A 217 -20.57 -8.86 -10.75
C GLY A 217 -19.10 -9.20 -10.95
N ALA A 218 -18.62 -10.22 -10.21
CA ALA A 218 -17.20 -10.56 -10.15
C ALA A 218 -16.58 -10.92 -11.51
N ASP A 219 -17.23 -11.77 -12.31
CA ASP A 219 -16.66 -12.27 -13.55
C ASP A 219 -16.54 -11.18 -14.61
N ALA A 220 -17.57 -10.36 -14.78
CA ALA A 220 -17.51 -9.27 -15.75
C ALA A 220 -16.58 -8.14 -15.28
N TYR A 221 -16.44 -7.93 -13.98
CA TYR A 221 -15.41 -7.04 -13.45
C TYR A 221 -14.00 -7.52 -13.80
N ARG A 222 -13.67 -8.80 -13.58
CA ARG A 222 -12.38 -9.36 -14.03
C ARG A 222 -12.18 -9.21 -15.53
N GLY A 223 -13.27 -9.39 -16.29
CA GLY A 223 -13.25 -9.27 -17.76
C GLY A 223 -12.87 -7.87 -18.27
N LEU A 224 -13.06 -6.79 -17.50
CA LEU A 224 -12.61 -5.45 -17.87
C LEU A 224 -11.08 -5.37 -18.04
N TRP A 225 -10.35 -6.09 -17.19
CA TRP A 225 -8.89 -6.06 -17.14
C TRP A 225 -8.22 -7.04 -18.13
N THR A 226 -9.01 -7.97 -18.68
CA THR A 226 -8.56 -8.94 -19.70
C THR A 226 -9.09 -8.64 -21.10
N GLY A 227 -9.97 -7.65 -21.25
CA GLY A 227 -10.64 -7.32 -22.50
C GLY A 227 -11.80 -8.25 -22.87
N GLU A 228 -12.21 -9.16 -21.98
CA GLU A 228 -13.38 -10.02 -22.17
C GLU A 228 -14.70 -9.26 -21.95
N THR A 229 -14.70 -8.28 -21.09
CA THR A 229 -15.83 -7.34 -20.88
C THR A 229 -15.45 -6.00 -21.48
N PRO A 230 -16.21 -5.49 -22.48
CA PRO A 230 -15.92 -4.18 -23.06
C PRO A 230 -16.28 -3.06 -22.07
N TRP A 231 -15.50 -1.98 -22.09
CA TRP A 231 -15.79 -0.79 -21.26
C TRP A 231 -17.06 -0.04 -21.71
N GLU A 232 -17.54 -0.27 -22.92
CA GLU A 232 -18.81 0.21 -23.45
C GLU A 232 -20.02 -0.59 -22.95
N ASP A 233 -19.83 -1.61 -22.12
CA ASP A 233 -20.95 -2.35 -21.51
C ASP A 233 -21.90 -1.39 -20.77
N PRO A 234 -23.23 -1.48 -20.99
CA PRO A 234 -24.19 -0.61 -20.33
C PRO A 234 -24.13 -0.66 -18.79
N ARG A 235 -23.61 -1.73 -18.20
CA ARG A 235 -23.40 -1.84 -16.75
C ARG A 235 -22.29 -0.93 -16.26
N VAL A 236 -21.26 -0.63 -17.09
CA VAL A 236 -20.25 0.39 -16.77
C VAL A 236 -20.87 1.78 -16.78
N THR A 237 -21.76 2.08 -17.76
CA THR A 237 -22.56 3.32 -17.75
C THR A 237 -23.34 3.45 -16.43
N LYS A 238 -24.02 2.36 -16.01
CA LYS A 238 -24.78 2.33 -14.75
C LYS A 238 -23.89 2.58 -13.53
N ALA A 239 -22.70 2.00 -13.48
CA ALA A 239 -21.74 2.23 -12.39
C ALA A 239 -21.31 3.71 -12.32
N LEU A 240 -21.04 4.36 -13.47
CA LEU A 240 -20.71 5.78 -13.55
C LEU A 240 -21.90 6.66 -13.10
N GLU A 241 -23.12 6.35 -13.52
CA GLU A 241 -24.33 7.07 -13.13
C GLU A 241 -24.60 6.95 -11.62
N ASP A 242 -24.43 5.75 -11.05
CA ASP A 242 -24.60 5.50 -9.62
C ASP A 242 -23.55 6.26 -8.81
N PHE A 243 -22.28 6.20 -9.23
CA PHE A 243 -21.21 6.95 -8.59
C PHE A 243 -21.50 8.47 -8.63
N LEU A 244 -21.91 9.00 -9.77
CA LEU A 244 -22.28 10.43 -9.90
C LEU A 244 -23.48 10.77 -9.00
N THR A 245 -24.42 9.86 -8.82
CA THR A 245 -25.55 10.03 -7.89
C THR A 245 -25.05 10.05 -6.45
N MET A 246 -24.16 9.12 -6.07
CA MET A 246 -23.52 9.07 -4.75
C MET A 246 -22.78 10.38 -4.41
N MET A 247 -22.12 11.00 -5.40
CA MET A 247 -21.40 12.27 -5.21
C MET A 247 -22.28 13.44 -4.77
N LYS A 248 -23.60 13.35 -4.90
CA LYS A 248 -24.53 14.39 -4.39
C LYS A 248 -24.68 14.33 -2.87
N TYR A 249 -24.33 13.23 -2.25
CA TYR A 249 -24.51 12.94 -0.81
C TYR A 249 -23.21 13.02 -0.02
N VAL A 250 -22.07 13.37 -0.65
CA VAL A 250 -20.80 13.54 0.05
C VAL A 250 -20.68 14.92 0.72
N ASN A 251 -19.79 15.02 1.71
CA ASN A 251 -19.46 16.31 2.32
C ASN A 251 -18.98 17.33 1.27
N GLU A 252 -19.42 18.60 1.40
CA GLU A 252 -19.15 19.68 0.42
C GLU A 252 -17.64 19.96 0.23
N ASP A 253 -16.83 19.74 1.27
CA ASP A 253 -15.39 20.00 1.28
C ASP A 253 -14.52 18.80 0.87
N HIS A 254 -15.12 17.75 0.29
CA HIS A 254 -14.42 16.53 -0.11
C HIS A 254 -13.12 16.76 -0.90
N ALA A 255 -13.12 17.77 -1.78
CA ALA A 255 -11.97 18.11 -2.63
C ALA A 255 -10.75 18.68 -1.85
N ALA A 256 -10.96 19.12 -0.62
CA ALA A 256 -9.91 19.64 0.25
C ALA A 256 -9.40 18.63 1.28
N LEU A 257 -10.08 17.49 1.43
CA LEU A 257 -9.79 16.49 2.43
C LEU A 257 -9.10 15.26 1.84
N THR A 258 -8.15 14.71 2.60
CA THR A 258 -7.65 13.34 2.41
C THR A 258 -8.69 12.35 2.94
N TRP A 259 -8.55 11.06 2.62
CA TRP A 259 -9.49 10.02 3.05
C TRP A 259 -9.63 9.96 4.58
N ASP A 260 -8.51 10.06 5.30
CA ASP A 260 -8.46 10.02 6.77
C ASP A 260 -9.05 11.28 7.39
N ALA A 261 -8.82 12.45 6.79
CA ALA A 261 -9.46 13.70 7.24
C ALA A 261 -10.98 13.65 7.06
N ALA A 262 -11.49 13.03 6.01
CA ALA A 262 -12.92 12.79 5.83
C ALA A 262 -13.48 11.79 6.85
N GLY A 263 -12.71 10.76 7.22
CA GLY A 263 -13.06 9.78 8.25
C GLY A 263 -13.33 10.41 9.63
N GLU A 264 -12.74 11.58 9.94
CA GLU A 264 -13.04 12.32 11.18
C GLU A 264 -14.53 12.73 11.29
N TYR A 265 -15.27 12.83 10.17
CA TYR A 265 -16.72 13.08 10.22
C TYR A 265 -17.50 11.89 10.78
N ILE A 266 -17.04 10.65 10.55
CA ILE A 266 -17.63 9.44 11.14
C ILE A 266 -17.42 9.46 12.67
N ILE A 267 -16.16 9.71 13.11
CA ILE A 267 -15.78 9.76 14.53
C ILE A 267 -16.53 10.89 15.28
N ALA A 268 -16.79 11.98 14.59
CA ALA A 268 -17.46 13.16 15.17
C ALA A 268 -19.00 13.08 15.14
N ASP A 269 -19.61 11.94 14.79
CA ASP A 269 -21.05 11.75 14.62
C ASP A 269 -21.69 12.75 13.63
N LYS A 270 -20.97 13.12 12.57
CA LYS A 270 -21.44 14.07 11.54
C LYS A 270 -21.80 13.39 10.23
N ALA A 271 -21.09 12.31 9.89
CA ALA A 271 -21.38 11.51 8.71
C ALA A 271 -21.69 10.07 9.10
N VAL A 272 -22.42 9.37 8.22
CA VAL A 272 -22.93 8.03 8.51
C VAL A 272 -22.14 6.96 7.80
N PHE A 273 -21.81 7.12 6.52
CA PHE A 273 -21.12 6.14 5.71
C PHE A 273 -19.75 6.63 5.21
N MET A 274 -18.86 5.69 4.95
CA MET A 274 -17.59 5.89 4.25
C MET A 274 -17.26 4.63 3.45
N ILE A 275 -16.99 4.75 2.15
CA ILE A 275 -16.46 3.64 1.36
C ILE A 275 -14.94 3.79 1.31
N MET A 276 -14.24 2.83 1.92
CA MET A 276 -12.78 2.85 2.03
C MET A 276 -12.26 1.45 2.32
N GLY A 277 -11.02 1.17 1.96
CA GLY A 277 -10.38 -0.10 2.27
C GLY A 277 -10.25 -0.35 3.77
N ASP A 278 -9.93 -1.56 4.11
CA ASP A 278 -9.93 -2.04 5.49
C ASP A 278 -8.82 -1.44 6.38
N TRP A 279 -7.81 -0.76 5.81
CA TRP A 279 -6.89 0.08 6.57
C TRP A 279 -7.60 1.18 7.38
N ALA A 280 -8.83 1.52 7.02
CA ALA A 280 -9.65 2.45 7.81
C ALA A 280 -9.97 1.88 9.20
N ALA A 281 -10.08 0.57 9.39
CA ALA A 281 -10.25 -0.05 10.70
C ALA A 281 -9.05 0.25 11.62
N GLY A 282 -7.82 0.07 11.11
CA GLY A 282 -6.60 0.39 11.85
C GLY A 282 -6.50 1.89 12.16
N TRP A 283 -6.91 2.74 11.21
CA TRP A 283 -6.94 4.18 11.44
C TRP A 283 -7.97 4.58 12.51
N PHE A 284 -9.20 4.03 12.47
CA PHE A 284 -10.20 4.25 13.52
C PHE A 284 -9.68 3.81 14.89
N ALA A 285 -9.07 2.62 14.96
CA ALA A 285 -8.49 2.10 16.21
C ALA A 285 -7.39 3.02 16.76
N SER A 286 -6.51 3.55 15.90
CA SER A 286 -5.44 4.49 16.30
C SER A 286 -5.98 5.81 16.88
N LYS A 287 -7.25 6.16 16.55
CA LYS A 287 -7.98 7.29 17.13
C LYS A 287 -8.76 6.92 18.40
N GLY A 288 -8.69 5.67 18.86
CA GLY A 288 -9.48 5.15 19.96
C GLY A 288 -10.98 5.03 19.65
N TYR A 289 -11.34 4.95 18.36
CA TYR A 289 -12.71 4.79 17.89
C TYR A 289 -12.95 3.34 17.49
N GLY A 290 -13.81 2.64 18.24
CA GLY A 290 -14.17 1.24 18.01
C GLY A 290 -15.65 1.03 17.70
N ASP A 291 -16.48 2.07 17.80
CA ASP A 291 -17.92 2.01 17.58
C ASP A 291 -18.28 2.19 16.10
N PHE A 292 -17.61 1.45 15.22
CA PHE A 292 -17.91 1.42 13.79
C PHE A 292 -18.52 0.08 13.37
N GLY A 293 -19.42 0.14 12.41
CA GLY A 293 -19.89 -1.04 11.70
C GLY A 293 -19.28 -1.15 10.30
N TRP A 294 -19.41 -2.31 9.69
CA TRP A 294 -18.92 -2.58 8.33
C TRP A 294 -19.89 -3.49 7.56
N ALA A 295 -19.90 -3.32 6.26
CA ALA A 295 -20.62 -4.18 5.33
C ALA A 295 -19.89 -4.18 3.97
N PRO A 296 -20.13 -5.15 3.09
CA PRO A 296 -19.84 -4.98 1.68
C PRO A 296 -20.59 -3.76 1.13
N PRO A 297 -19.99 -2.93 0.26
CA PRO A 297 -20.73 -1.89 -0.45
C PRO A 297 -21.95 -2.47 -1.16
N PRO A 298 -23.04 -1.68 -1.30
CA PRO A 298 -24.29 -2.18 -1.88
C PRO A 298 -24.08 -2.89 -3.23
N GLY A 299 -24.63 -4.09 -3.37
CA GLY A 299 -24.50 -4.93 -4.57
C GLY A 299 -23.19 -5.70 -4.69
N THR A 300 -22.27 -5.61 -3.72
CA THR A 300 -21.00 -6.37 -3.74
C THR A 300 -20.92 -7.52 -2.75
N GLN A 301 -22.07 -7.99 -2.25
CA GLN A 301 -22.10 -9.15 -1.36
C GLN A 301 -21.50 -10.37 -2.05
N GLY A 302 -20.60 -11.07 -1.37
CA GLY A 302 -19.88 -12.23 -1.93
C GLY A 302 -18.79 -11.86 -2.93
N ILE A 303 -18.38 -10.58 -2.99
CA ILE A 303 -17.26 -10.10 -3.81
C ILE A 303 -16.25 -9.38 -2.92
N PHE A 304 -15.03 -9.87 -2.91
CA PHE A 304 -13.89 -9.29 -2.20
C PHE A 304 -12.94 -8.64 -3.21
N VAL A 305 -12.86 -7.31 -3.23
CA VAL A 305 -11.87 -6.60 -4.04
C VAL A 305 -10.55 -6.61 -3.27
N GLY A 306 -9.64 -7.48 -3.71
CA GLY A 306 -8.43 -7.81 -2.99
C GLY A 306 -7.20 -7.08 -3.49
N LEU A 307 -6.31 -6.76 -2.56
CA LEU A 307 -4.93 -6.33 -2.79
C LEU A 307 -4.04 -6.84 -1.66
N SER A 308 -2.73 -6.71 -1.83
CA SER A 308 -1.75 -7.04 -0.80
C SER A 308 -0.64 -6.02 -0.84
N ASP A 309 -0.18 -5.57 0.33
CA ASP A 309 1.09 -4.88 0.45
C ASP A 309 2.22 -5.90 0.52
N ALA A 310 3.35 -5.53 -0.04
CA ALA A 310 4.54 -6.35 -0.08
C ALA A 310 5.81 -5.50 0.02
N PHE A 311 6.94 -6.15 0.27
CA PHE A 311 8.27 -5.53 0.21
C PHE A 311 9.12 -6.20 -0.86
N ALA A 312 9.87 -5.38 -1.60
CA ALA A 312 10.79 -5.82 -2.66
C ALA A 312 12.25 -5.72 -2.22
N LEU A 313 13.11 -6.50 -2.87
CA LEU A 313 14.56 -6.48 -2.73
C LEU A 313 15.20 -5.81 -3.95
N PRO A 314 15.72 -4.59 -3.82
CA PRO A 314 16.44 -3.95 -4.92
C PRO A 314 17.79 -4.63 -5.18
N LYS A 315 18.19 -4.72 -6.45
CA LYS A 315 19.59 -5.00 -6.78
C LYS A 315 20.47 -3.88 -6.26
N ASN A 316 21.64 -4.27 -5.76
CA ASN A 316 22.61 -3.35 -5.16
C ASN A 316 22.09 -2.60 -3.93
N ALA A 317 21.16 -3.19 -3.18
CA ALA A 317 20.78 -2.68 -1.86
C ALA A 317 22.07 -2.44 -1.02
N PRO A 318 22.26 -1.24 -0.43
CA PRO A 318 23.51 -0.93 0.30
C PRO A 318 23.79 -1.92 1.44
N ASN A 319 22.76 -2.37 2.13
CA ASN A 319 22.84 -3.33 3.23
C ASN A 319 22.06 -4.61 2.88
N HIS A 320 22.42 -5.26 1.78
CA HIS A 320 21.71 -6.41 1.21
C HIS A 320 21.42 -7.54 2.22
N GLU A 321 22.38 -7.92 3.07
CA GLU A 321 22.17 -8.94 4.11
C GLU A 321 21.02 -8.55 5.05
N GLN A 322 20.97 -7.27 5.44
CA GLN A 322 19.93 -6.78 6.33
C GLN A 322 18.56 -6.70 5.63
N ALA A 323 18.56 -6.39 4.34
CA ALA A 323 17.35 -6.40 3.51
C ALA A 323 16.75 -7.81 3.36
N VAL A 324 17.58 -8.83 3.19
CA VAL A 324 17.15 -10.24 3.18
C VAL A 324 16.49 -10.62 4.51
N LEU A 325 17.15 -10.32 5.64
CA LEU A 325 16.59 -10.57 6.98
C LEU A 325 15.28 -9.80 7.23
N TRP A 326 15.14 -8.60 6.64
CA TRP A 326 13.88 -7.86 6.68
C TRP A 326 12.77 -8.58 5.93
N LEU A 327 13.03 -9.06 4.72
CA LEU A 327 12.04 -9.83 3.96
C LEU A 327 11.65 -11.15 4.67
N GLU A 328 12.58 -11.78 5.37
CA GLU A 328 12.26 -12.94 6.20
C GLU A 328 11.27 -12.56 7.32
N VAL A 329 11.45 -11.39 7.98
CA VAL A 329 10.47 -10.87 8.96
C VAL A 329 9.13 -10.56 8.30
N CYS A 330 9.12 -9.90 7.14
CA CYS A 330 7.90 -9.62 6.37
C CYS A 330 7.11 -10.90 6.05
N GLY A 331 7.79 -11.97 5.64
CA GLY A 331 7.19 -13.26 5.33
C GLY A 331 6.93 -14.14 6.55
N SER A 332 7.43 -13.78 7.74
CA SER A 332 7.28 -14.57 8.95
C SER A 332 5.90 -14.45 9.57
N LYS A 333 5.53 -15.46 10.35
CA LYS A 333 4.30 -15.44 11.14
C LYS A 333 4.32 -14.32 12.18
N GLU A 334 5.42 -14.21 12.89
CA GLU A 334 5.63 -13.22 13.95
C GLU A 334 5.56 -11.78 13.40
N GLY A 335 6.19 -11.52 12.25
CA GLY A 335 6.13 -10.21 11.59
C GLY A 335 4.71 -9.83 11.18
N GLN A 336 3.97 -10.77 10.56
CA GLN A 336 2.60 -10.53 10.12
C GLN A 336 1.61 -10.43 11.29
N GLU A 337 1.79 -11.18 12.37
CA GLU A 337 0.99 -11.08 13.58
C GLU A 337 1.24 -9.78 14.36
N ALA A 338 2.44 -9.20 14.24
CA ALA A 338 2.74 -7.88 14.81
C ALA A 338 2.18 -6.72 13.96
N PHE A 339 2.16 -6.88 12.64
CA PHE A 339 1.75 -5.84 11.68
C PHE A 339 0.24 -5.69 11.53
N ASN A 340 -0.43 -6.80 11.22
CA ASN A 340 -1.80 -6.77 10.67
C ASN A 340 -2.88 -6.27 11.65
N PRO A 341 -2.82 -6.55 12.97
CA PRO A 341 -3.83 -6.04 13.91
C PRO A 341 -3.92 -4.52 13.94
N ALA A 342 -2.78 -3.82 13.92
CA ALA A 342 -2.71 -2.36 13.92
C ALA A 342 -3.02 -1.78 12.53
N LYS A 343 -2.48 -2.40 11.46
CA LYS A 343 -2.72 -1.98 10.07
C LYS A 343 -4.18 -2.06 9.67
N GLY A 344 -4.95 -2.99 10.26
CA GLY A 344 -6.35 -3.23 9.90
C GLY A 344 -6.51 -4.18 8.71
N SER A 345 -5.57 -5.10 8.51
CA SER A 345 -5.53 -6.08 7.41
C SER A 345 -5.47 -7.51 7.95
N ILE A 346 -5.76 -8.49 7.11
CA ILE A 346 -5.58 -9.90 7.46
C ILE A 346 -4.18 -10.38 7.06
N CYS A 347 -3.66 -11.40 7.75
CA CYS A 347 -2.39 -12.01 7.36
C CYS A 347 -2.42 -12.50 5.91
N ALA A 348 -1.32 -12.30 5.20
CA ALA A 348 -1.06 -12.99 3.95
C ALA A 348 -0.89 -14.50 4.16
N ARG A 349 -0.33 -14.90 5.31
CA ARG A 349 -0.12 -16.31 5.67
C ARG A 349 -1.41 -16.98 6.16
N THR A 350 -1.55 -18.27 5.84
CA THR A 350 -2.70 -19.08 6.26
C THR A 350 -2.59 -19.65 7.67
N ASP A 351 -1.40 -19.56 8.30
CA ASP A 351 -1.08 -20.16 9.60
C ASP A 351 -0.93 -19.15 10.76
N CYS A 352 -1.30 -17.87 10.53
CA CYS A 352 -1.36 -16.87 11.60
C CYS A 352 -2.31 -17.30 12.72
N ASN A 353 -1.93 -16.99 13.97
CA ASN A 353 -2.77 -17.24 15.12
C ASN A 353 -3.86 -16.17 15.25
N PRO A 354 -5.15 -16.51 15.12
CA PRO A 354 -6.23 -15.51 15.26
C PRO A 354 -6.21 -14.78 16.61
N ASP A 355 -5.66 -15.40 17.67
CA ASP A 355 -5.58 -14.77 18.99
C ASP A 355 -4.58 -13.60 19.04
N ALA A 356 -3.61 -13.54 18.13
CA ALA A 356 -2.68 -12.43 18.01
C ALA A 356 -3.42 -11.12 17.65
N PHE A 357 -4.53 -11.21 16.95
CA PHE A 357 -5.32 -10.04 16.53
C PHE A 357 -6.11 -9.38 17.67
N LYS A 358 -6.27 -10.06 18.80
CA LYS A 358 -6.95 -9.52 20.00
C LYS A 358 -6.17 -8.40 20.71
N VAL A 359 -4.93 -8.15 20.31
CA VAL A 359 -4.12 -7.05 20.86
C VAL A 359 -4.68 -5.68 20.49
N VAL A 360 -5.46 -5.59 19.39
CA VAL A 360 -6.21 -4.41 18.98
C VAL A 360 -7.71 -4.76 18.96
N PRO A 361 -8.40 -4.62 20.10
CA PRO A 361 -9.78 -5.07 20.24
C PRO A 361 -10.76 -4.42 19.27
N GLU A 362 -10.48 -3.19 18.85
CA GLU A 362 -11.31 -2.41 17.94
C GLU A 362 -11.33 -3.01 16.52
N THR A 363 -10.22 -3.53 16.03
CA THR A 363 -10.13 -4.12 14.69
C THR A 363 -10.48 -5.60 14.66
N TYR A 364 -10.33 -6.30 15.78
CA TYR A 364 -10.44 -7.76 15.87
C TYR A 364 -11.74 -8.33 15.31
N PRO A 365 -12.95 -7.77 15.60
CA PRO A 365 -14.19 -8.30 15.04
C PRO A 365 -14.24 -8.20 13.52
N TYR A 366 -13.80 -7.07 12.96
CA TYR A 366 -13.73 -6.85 11.52
C TYR A 366 -12.73 -7.84 10.87
N LEU A 367 -11.52 -7.94 11.38
CA LEU A 367 -10.48 -8.79 10.80
C LEU A 367 -10.86 -10.27 10.80
N THR A 368 -11.59 -10.72 11.84
CA THR A 368 -12.14 -12.07 11.89
C THR A 368 -13.17 -12.29 10.77
N ALA A 369 -14.05 -11.31 10.54
CA ALA A 369 -15.03 -11.38 9.45
C ALA A 369 -14.36 -11.32 8.09
N ALA A 370 -13.40 -10.40 7.88
CA ALA A 370 -12.67 -10.25 6.61
C ALA A 370 -11.90 -11.52 6.22
N ALA A 371 -11.27 -12.19 7.20
CA ALA A 371 -10.58 -13.46 6.95
C ALA A 371 -11.58 -14.59 6.56
N ALA A 372 -12.78 -14.59 7.12
CA ALA A 372 -13.82 -15.53 6.74
C ALA A 372 -14.37 -15.23 5.34
N ASP A 373 -14.57 -13.95 5.01
CA ASP A 373 -15.02 -13.51 3.69
C ASP A 373 -14.00 -13.86 2.61
N TRP A 374 -12.69 -13.64 2.85
CA TRP A 374 -11.62 -14.05 1.93
C TRP A 374 -11.70 -15.53 1.56
N ALA A 375 -12.08 -16.37 2.50
CA ALA A 375 -12.14 -17.82 2.28
C ALA A 375 -13.34 -18.28 1.42
N VAL A 376 -14.37 -17.44 1.23
CA VAL A 376 -15.63 -17.85 0.59
C VAL A 376 -16.09 -16.93 -0.53
N ASP A 377 -15.68 -15.65 -0.52
CA ASP A 377 -16.08 -14.67 -1.53
C ASP A 377 -15.34 -14.88 -2.86
N ALA A 378 -15.89 -14.34 -3.92
CA ALA A 378 -15.21 -14.23 -5.19
C ALA A 378 -14.13 -13.14 -5.13
N ILE A 379 -12.86 -13.54 -5.09
CA ILE A 379 -11.72 -12.60 -5.03
C ILE A 379 -11.53 -11.96 -6.40
N VAL A 380 -11.57 -10.64 -6.46
CA VAL A 380 -11.27 -9.85 -7.66
C VAL A 380 -10.16 -8.85 -7.37
N PRO A 381 -9.24 -8.58 -8.32
CA PRO A 381 -8.09 -7.70 -8.06
C PRO A 381 -8.48 -6.22 -8.07
N SER A 382 -7.91 -5.43 -7.15
CA SER A 382 -8.03 -3.96 -7.16
C SER A 382 -7.20 -3.33 -8.27
N VAL A 383 -7.81 -2.43 -9.06
CA VAL A 383 -7.07 -1.65 -10.06
C VAL A 383 -6.31 -0.48 -9.44
N VAL A 384 -6.93 0.19 -8.49
CA VAL A 384 -6.35 1.40 -7.88
C VAL A 384 -5.09 1.09 -7.10
N HIS A 385 -4.98 -0.14 -6.60
CA HIS A 385 -3.86 -0.63 -5.81
C HIS A 385 -3.01 -1.66 -6.57
N GLY A 386 -2.91 -1.53 -7.90
CA GLY A 386 -1.91 -2.21 -8.71
C GLY A 386 -2.07 -3.72 -8.90
N ALA A 387 -3.17 -4.33 -8.41
CA ALA A 387 -3.39 -5.76 -8.55
C ALA A 387 -4.00 -6.15 -9.91
N ALA A 388 -4.91 -5.31 -10.47
CA ALA A 388 -5.66 -5.62 -11.69
C ALA A 388 -4.99 -5.16 -12.99
N ALA A 389 -4.16 -4.13 -12.94
CA ALA A 389 -3.58 -3.49 -14.13
C ALA A 389 -2.19 -2.92 -13.84
N TYR A 390 -1.42 -2.65 -14.90
CA TYR A 390 -0.14 -1.95 -14.81
C TYR A 390 -0.32 -0.55 -14.20
N GLU A 391 0.66 -0.08 -13.47
CA GLU A 391 0.58 1.21 -12.76
C GLU A 391 0.35 2.40 -13.70
N SER A 392 0.84 2.37 -14.94
CA SER A 392 0.56 3.39 -15.94
C SER A 392 -0.94 3.49 -16.23
N TRP A 393 -1.59 2.34 -16.47
CA TRP A 393 -3.03 2.29 -16.71
C TRP A 393 -3.84 2.67 -15.46
N ALA A 394 -3.42 2.19 -14.28
CA ALA A 394 -4.05 2.56 -13.01
C ALA A 394 -3.94 4.07 -12.72
N THR A 395 -2.85 4.72 -13.13
CA THR A 395 -2.67 6.17 -13.04
C THR A 395 -3.64 6.90 -13.96
N ASP A 396 -3.71 6.50 -15.23
CA ASP A 396 -4.64 7.11 -16.20
C ASP A 396 -6.11 6.89 -15.77
N PHE A 397 -6.44 5.74 -15.20
CA PHE A 397 -7.77 5.46 -14.63
C PHE A 397 -8.11 6.45 -13.50
N LYS A 398 -7.18 6.72 -12.58
CA LYS A 398 -7.35 7.71 -11.51
C LYS A 398 -7.57 9.12 -12.07
N ASP A 399 -6.85 9.48 -13.13
CA ASP A 399 -6.98 10.77 -13.79
C ASP A 399 -8.35 10.93 -14.46
N VAL A 400 -8.84 9.91 -15.16
CA VAL A 400 -10.20 9.91 -15.75
C VAL A 400 -11.25 10.12 -14.67
N LEU A 401 -11.16 9.40 -13.54
CA LEU A 401 -12.13 9.54 -12.46
C LEU A 401 -12.05 10.90 -11.76
N THR A 402 -10.86 11.48 -11.60
CA THR A 402 -10.68 12.83 -11.08
C THR A 402 -11.35 13.87 -11.98
N LEU A 403 -11.22 13.74 -13.30
CA LEU A 403 -11.89 14.59 -14.27
C LEU A 403 -13.41 14.36 -14.26
N PHE A 404 -13.85 13.11 -14.13
CA PHE A 404 -15.27 12.75 -14.09
C PHE A 404 -16.00 13.36 -12.89
N VAL A 405 -15.39 13.32 -11.68
CA VAL A 405 -15.96 13.98 -10.49
C VAL A 405 -16.26 15.45 -10.74
N ASN A 406 -15.40 16.15 -11.48
CA ASN A 406 -15.57 17.56 -11.76
C ASN A 406 -16.53 17.85 -12.93
N SER A 407 -16.57 16.99 -13.95
CA SER A 407 -17.36 17.22 -15.17
C SER A 407 -18.78 16.66 -15.08
N GLY A 408 -18.96 15.52 -14.41
CA GLY A 408 -20.20 14.75 -14.40
C GLY A 408 -20.59 14.17 -15.77
N ASP A 409 -19.66 14.15 -16.75
CA ASP A 409 -19.94 13.64 -18.11
C ASP A 409 -19.69 12.13 -18.19
N VAL A 410 -20.76 11.36 -17.99
CA VAL A 410 -20.75 9.88 -18.01
C VAL A 410 -20.26 9.36 -19.36
N ALA A 411 -20.70 9.96 -20.48
CA ALA A 411 -20.36 9.47 -21.80
C ALA A 411 -18.88 9.69 -22.12
N ALA A 412 -18.34 10.85 -21.74
CA ALA A 412 -16.91 11.14 -21.87
C ALA A 412 -16.08 10.20 -21.00
N ALA A 413 -16.41 10.03 -19.71
CA ALA A 413 -15.69 9.15 -18.81
C ALA A 413 -15.66 7.69 -19.32
N GLN A 414 -16.80 7.16 -19.79
CA GLN A 414 -16.86 5.81 -20.33
C GLN A 414 -16.01 5.67 -21.60
N SER A 415 -16.06 6.68 -22.50
CA SER A 415 -15.23 6.70 -23.72
C SER A 415 -13.74 6.74 -23.41
N ASP A 416 -13.34 7.54 -22.40
CA ASP A 416 -11.95 7.66 -21.98
C ASP A 416 -11.46 6.33 -21.38
N LEU A 417 -12.26 5.71 -20.50
CA LEU A 417 -11.94 4.38 -19.94
C LEU A 417 -11.79 3.30 -21.03
N ALA A 418 -12.67 3.30 -22.03
CA ALA A 418 -12.55 2.41 -23.18
C ALA A 418 -11.26 2.70 -23.98
N GLY A 419 -10.93 3.97 -24.19
CA GLY A 419 -9.70 4.41 -24.84
C GLY A 419 -8.45 3.95 -24.12
N LEU A 420 -8.42 3.98 -22.78
CA LEU A 420 -7.31 3.48 -21.98
C LEU A 420 -7.09 1.97 -22.17
N CYS A 421 -8.17 1.19 -22.21
CA CYS A 421 -8.08 -0.25 -22.42
C CYS A 421 -7.45 -0.57 -23.78
N VAL A 422 -7.82 0.18 -24.83
CA VAL A 422 -7.24 0.04 -26.18
C VAL A 422 -5.77 0.47 -26.19
N ALA A 423 -5.44 1.58 -25.53
CA ALA A 423 -4.07 2.09 -25.44
C ALA A 423 -3.13 1.12 -24.69
N ALA A 424 -3.64 0.41 -23.69
CA ALA A 424 -2.93 -0.64 -22.96
C ALA A 424 -2.80 -1.95 -23.76
N GLY A 425 -3.41 -2.05 -24.94
CA GLY A 425 -3.40 -3.27 -25.77
C GLY A 425 -4.23 -4.43 -25.19
N ILE A 426 -5.07 -4.16 -24.20
CA ILE A 426 -5.96 -5.14 -23.55
C ILE A 426 -7.23 -5.33 -24.38
N CYS A 427 -7.88 -4.21 -24.74
CA CYS A 427 -9.06 -4.21 -25.62
C CYS A 427 -8.64 -4.06 -27.11
N LYS A 428 -9.56 -4.47 -28.01
CA LYS A 428 -9.34 -4.41 -29.47
C LYS A 428 -10.04 -3.21 -30.08
#